data_2cc506d8ecdb0ca5b25b7a2ed223e181
#
_entry.id   2cc506d8ecdb0ca5b25b7a2ed223e181
#
_cell.length_a   1.000
_cell.length_b   1.000
_cell.length_c   1.000
_cell.angle_alpha   90.00
_cell.angle_beta   90.00
_cell.angle_gamma   90.00
#
_symmetry.space_group_name_H-M   'P 1'
#
loop_
_entity.id
_entity.type
_entity.pdbx_description
1 polymer ?
#
loop_
_entity_poly.entity_id
_entity_poly.type
_entity_poly.pdbx_seq_one_letter_code
_entity_poly.pdbx_strand_id
1 'polypeptide(L)'
;MTASPKTLILGIGNVLMGDEGVGVYVVRALGKESLPENVECLDGGTGGFTLLEPLENADRIILVDAANDGNPVGTVTRTTPRFSRDYPPTLTAHDVGMKDLLDMFYIQGGHHDIVLYAITIDPKQPIRMSLSEAGEAAAAEAAQRILKEIQEGAPAA
;
A
#
# COMPACT_ATOMS: atom_id res chain seq x y z
N MET A 1 -23.10 -6.97 19.96
CA MET A 1 -22.65 -5.95 19.00
C MET A 1 -21.41 -6.45 18.29
N THR A 2 -21.48 -6.51 16.99
CA THR A 2 -20.30 -6.82 16.20
C THR A 2 -19.44 -5.57 16.08
N ALA A 3 -18.14 -5.69 16.35
CA ALA A 3 -17.22 -4.60 16.14
C ALA A 3 -17.17 -4.25 14.65
N SER A 4 -16.97 -2.97 14.34
CA SER A 4 -16.75 -2.54 12.96
C SER A 4 -15.54 -3.26 12.38
N PRO A 5 -15.57 -3.68 11.11
CA PRO A 5 -14.41 -4.32 10.48
C PRO A 5 -13.17 -3.43 10.58
N LYS A 6 -12.04 -4.04 10.90
CA LYS A 6 -10.76 -3.34 10.97
C LYS A 6 -10.16 -3.17 9.59
N THR A 7 -9.83 -1.93 9.24
CA THR A 7 -9.13 -1.61 7.99
C THR A 7 -7.70 -1.22 8.32
N LEU A 8 -6.75 -1.89 7.69
CA LEU A 8 -5.33 -1.55 7.79
C LEU A 8 -4.88 -0.92 6.47
N ILE A 9 -4.31 0.28 6.56
CA ILE A 9 -3.66 0.94 5.42
C ILE A 9 -2.17 0.77 5.61
N LEU A 10 -1.56 -0.04 4.76
CA LEU A 10 -0.15 -0.42 4.87
C LEU A 10 0.65 0.19 3.73
N GLY A 11 1.59 1.07 4.07
CA GLY A 11 2.52 1.64 3.12
C GLY A 11 3.83 0.86 3.11
N ILE A 12 4.26 0.44 1.93
CA ILE A 12 5.50 -0.30 1.71
C ILE A 12 6.44 0.57 0.90
N GLY A 13 7.72 0.52 1.18
CA GLY A 13 8.71 1.19 0.37
C GLY A 13 9.98 1.56 1.14
N ASN A 14 11.02 1.90 0.39
CA ASN A 14 12.29 2.31 0.94
C ASN A 14 12.42 3.84 0.87
N VAL A 15 12.24 4.51 2.01
CA VAL A 15 12.28 5.98 2.10
C VAL A 15 13.68 6.56 1.84
N LEU A 16 14.72 5.73 1.83
CA LEU A 16 16.09 6.16 1.52
C LEU A 16 16.33 6.29 0.02
N MET A 17 15.43 5.77 -0.80
CA MET A 17 15.57 5.67 -2.25
C MET A 17 14.49 6.47 -2.99
N GLY A 18 14.33 7.73 -2.66
CA GLY A 18 13.42 8.64 -3.38
C GLY A 18 12.01 8.11 -3.47
N ASP A 19 11.48 8.03 -4.67
CA ASP A 19 10.09 7.64 -4.90
C ASP A 19 9.79 6.16 -4.59
N GLU A 20 10.81 5.31 -4.38
CA GLU A 20 10.58 3.95 -3.88
C GLU A 20 9.88 3.96 -2.52
N GLY A 21 9.97 5.04 -1.78
CA GLY A 21 9.30 5.22 -0.49
C GLY A 21 7.90 5.80 -0.58
N VAL A 22 7.35 6.00 -1.77
CA VAL A 22 6.09 6.73 -1.96
C VAL A 22 4.94 6.15 -1.15
N GLY A 23 4.85 4.82 -1.03
CA GLY A 23 3.79 4.19 -0.23
C GLY A 23 3.84 4.59 1.24
N VAL A 24 5.03 4.71 1.80
CA VAL A 24 5.24 5.16 3.18
C VAL A 24 4.81 6.63 3.34
N TYR A 25 5.14 7.48 2.39
CA TYR A 25 4.73 8.89 2.43
C TYR A 25 3.22 9.05 2.39
N VAL A 26 2.53 8.23 1.57
CA VAL A 26 1.05 8.22 1.52
C VAL A 26 0.47 7.89 2.90
N VAL A 27 0.97 6.84 3.53
CA VAL A 27 0.47 6.40 4.84
C VAL A 27 0.77 7.43 5.93
N ARG A 28 1.93 8.07 5.89
CA ARG A 28 2.25 9.16 6.82
C ARG A 28 1.31 10.34 6.66
N ALA A 29 0.95 10.69 5.42
CA ALA A 29 -0.01 11.76 5.16
C ALA A 29 -1.40 11.40 5.68
N LEU A 30 -1.85 10.17 5.45
CA LEU A 30 -3.15 9.69 5.94
C LEU A 30 -3.20 9.64 7.46
N GLY A 31 -2.08 9.32 8.11
CA GLY A 31 -2.01 9.29 9.57
C GLY A 31 -2.21 10.65 10.24
N LYS A 32 -2.09 11.74 9.48
CA LYS A 32 -2.35 13.10 9.97
C LYS A 32 -3.81 13.51 9.82
N GLU A 33 -4.60 12.72 9.10
CA GLU A 33 -6.01 12.99 8.90
C GLU A 33 -6.85 12.42 10.03
N SER A 34 -8.09 12.91 10.14
CA SER A 34 -9.05 12.37 11.10
C SER A 34 -9.69 11.14 10.51
N LEU A 35 -9.21 9.96 10.91
CA LEU A 35 -9.70 8.68 10.40
C LEU A 35 -10.67 8.03 11.38
N PRO A 36 -11.60 7.19 10.91
CA PRO A 36 -12.47 6.40 11.80
C PRO A 36 -11.63 5.53 12.75
N GLU A 37 -12.18 5.21 13.92
CA GLU A 37 -11.48 4.42 14.95
C GLU A 37 -11.06 3.02 14.45
N ASN A 38 -11.82 2.46 13.51
CA ASN A 38 -11.53 1.13 12.96
C ASN A 38 -10.52 1.14 11.80
N VAL A 39 -9.90 2.28 11.52
CA VAL A 39 -8.91 2.43 10.46
C VAL A 39 -7.55 2.74 11.08
N GLU A 40 -6.56 1.92 10.76
CA GLU A 40 -5.18 2.06 11.23
C GLU A 40 -4.25 2.25 10.05
N CYS A 41 -3.30 3.17 10.18
CA CYS A 41 -2.22 3.36 9.22
C CYS A 41 -0.93 2.77 9.76
N LEU A 42 -0.22 2.01 8.92
CA LEU A 42 1.05 1.40 9.31
C LEU A 42 2.11 1.68 8.26
N ASP A 43 3.23 2.23 8.73
CA ASP A 43 4.44 2.36 7.93
C ASP A 43 5.15 1.00 7.98
N GLY A 44 5.06 0.26 6.89
CA GLY A 44 5.66 -1.07 6.78
C GLY A 44 7.12 -1.03 6.33
N GLY A 45 7.58 0.11 5.84
CA GLY A 45 8.95 0.24 5.33
C GLY A 45 9.27 -0.86 4.31
N THR A 46 10.39 -1.52 4.48
CA THR A 46 10.81 -2.68 3.70
C THR A 46 10.54 -4.00 4.43
N GLY A 47 9.72 -3.96 5.48
CA GLY A 47 9.46 -5.09 6.35
C GLY A 47 8.94 -6.32 5.63
N GLY A 48 9.35 -7.48 6.09
CA GLY A 48 8.94 -8.78 5.57
C GLY A 48 7.92 -9.45 6.49
N PHE A 49 8.33 -10.57 7.09
CA PHE A 49 7.43 -11.38 7.92
C PHE A 49 6.87 -10.67 9.15
N THR A 50 7.50 -9.58 9.60
CA THR A 50 6.97 -8.76 10.70
C THR A 50 5.63 -8.14 10.39
N LEU A 51 5.26 -8.06 9.10
CA LEU A 51 3.98 -7.52 8.65
C LEU A 51 2.86 -8.55 8.69
N LEU A 52 3.17 -9.83 8.88
CA LEU A 52 2.18 -10.90 8.83
C LEU A 52 1.11 -10.72 9.92
N GLU A 53 1.52 -10.43 11.16
CA GLU A 53 0.57 -10.26 12.26
C GLU A 53 -0.40 -9.09 12.04
N PRO A 54 0.07 -7.87 11.70
CA PRO A 54 -0.87 -6.79 11.37
C PRO A 54 -1.82 -7.14 10.23
N LEU A 55 -1.34 -7.85 9.21
CA LEU A 55 -2.17 -8.28 8.09
C LEU A 55 -3.25 -9.27 8.53
N GLU A 56 -2.89 -10.23 9.37
CA GLU A 56 -3.83 -11.23 9.87
C GLU A 56 -4.92 -10.61 10.76
N ASN A 57 -4.60 -9.56 11.48
CA ASN A 57 -5.53 -8.90 12.40
C ASN A 57 -6.49 -7.93 11.73
N ALA A 58 -6.31 -7.66 10.44
CA ALA A 58 -7.17 -6.75 9.69
C ALA A 58 -8.24 -7.53 8.92
N ASP A 59 -9.43 -6.97 8.83
CA ASP A 59 -10.51 -7.52 8.00
C ASP A 59 -10.39 -7.02 6.56
N ARG A 60 -9.91 -5.79 6.40
CA ARG A 60 -9.69 -5.17 5.11
C ARG A 60 -8.28 -4.58 5.09
N ILE A 61 -7.60 -4.76 3.97
CA ILE A 61 -6.22 -4.30 3.81
C ILE A 61 -6.15 -3.40 2.58
N ILE A 62 -5.59 -2.21 2.75
CA ILE A 62 -5.27 -1.30 1.66
C ILE A 62 -3.75 -1.19 1.62
N LEU A 63 -3.14 -1.75 0.58
CA LEU A 63 -1.70 -1.68 0.37
C LEU A 63 -1.37 -0.48 -0.51
N VAL A 64 -0.27 0.19 -0.21
CA VAL A 64 0.26 1.28 -1.03
C VAL A 64 1.73 1.01 -1.30
N ASP A 65 2.11 0.91 -2.56
CA ASP A 65 3.48 0.56 -2.96
C ASP A 65 3.86 1.21 -4.28
N ALA A 66 5.16 1.41 -4.48
CA ALA A 66 5.71 1.86 -5.74
C ALA A 66 5.73 0.69 -6.73
N ALA A 67 5.49 0.98 -7.99
CA ALA A 67 5.45 -0.03 -9.04
C ALA A 67 6.29 0.38 -10.24
N ASN A 68 6.81 -0.62 -10.94
CA ASN A 68 7.45 -0.48 -12.23
C ASN A 68 6.66 -1.32 -13.24
N ASP A 69 5.47 -0.84 -13.56
CA ASP A 69 4.45 -1.60 -14.32
C ASP A 69 4.30 -1.13 -15.77
N GLY A 70 5.18 -0.27 -16.23
CA GLY A 70 5.17 0.23 -17.60
C GLY A 70 4.20 1.39 -17.85
N ASN A 71 3.42 1.80 -16.87
CA ASN A 71 2.58 2.98 -16.97
C ASN A 71 3.42 4.26 -16.89
N PRO A 72 2.89 5.41 -17.33
CA PRO A 72 3.58 6.68 -17.13
C PRO A 72 3.86 6.96 -15.65
N VAL A 73 5.02 7.52 -15.35
CA VAL A 73 5.40 7.90 -13.98
C VAL A 73 4.34 8.81 -13.36
N GLY A 74 3.95 8.51 -12.14
CA GLY A 74 2.89 9.24 -11.42
C GLY A 74 1.50 8.64 -11.57
N THR A 75 1.36 7.55 -12.34
CA THR A 75 0.07 6.86 -12.47
C THR A 75 -0.27 6.15 -11.16
N VAL A 76 -1.48 6.38 -10.67
CA VAL A 76 -2.02 5.70 -9.50
C VAL A 76 -3.06 4.70 -9.96
N THR A 77 -2.82 3.42 -9.72
CA THR A 77 -3.69 2.32 -10.14
C THR A 77 -4.24 1.60 -8.92
N ARG A 78 -5.57 1.40 -8.89
CA ARG A 78 -6.22 0.63 -7.83
C ARG A 78 -6.57 -0.74 -8.38
N THR A 79 -6.12 -1.79 -7.71
CA THR A 79 -6.41 -3.18 -8.06
C THR A 79 -6.80 -3.98 -6.83
N THR A 80 -7.39 -5.15 -7.06
CA THR A 80 -7.76 -6.08 -5.98
C THR A 80 -7.04 -7.42 -6.20
N PRO A 81 -5.73 -7.49 -5.89
CA PRO A 81 -4.95 -8.70 -6.13
C PRO A 81 -5.45 -9.85 -5.26
N ARG A 82 -5.65 -11.03 -5.84
CA ARG A 82 -6.05 -12.24 -5.12
C ARG A 82 -4.90 -13.21 -4.95
N PHE A 83 -3.87 -13.10 -5.81
CA PHE A 83 -2.68 -13.94 -5.80
C PHE A 83 -1.46 -13.08 -6.06
N SER A 84 -0.30 -13.60 -5.71
CA SER A 84 0.95 -12.89 -5.95
C SER A 84 1.15 -12.51 -7.42
N ARG A 85 0.67 -13.34 -8.34
CA ARG A 85 0.77 -13.05 -9.78
C ARG A 85 -0.04 -11.84 -10.23
N ASP A 86 -1.04 -11.43 -9.44
CA ASP A 86 -1.87 -10.26 -9.73
C ASP A 86 -1.19 -8.97 -9.25
N TYR A 87 -0.12 -9.10 -8.49
CA TYR A 87 0.63 -7.99 -7.96
C TYR A 87 1.58 -7.46 -9.05
N PRO A 88 1.58 -6.16 -9.35
CA PRO A 88 2.46 -5.61 -10.39
C PRO A 88 3.92 -5.75 -10.01
N PRO A 89 4.85 -5.69 -10.99
CA PRO A 89 6.27 -5.62 -10.66
C PRO A 89 6.56 -4.42 -9.76
N THR A 90 7.16 -4.68 -8.60
CA THR A 90 7.52 -3.64 -7.64
C THR A 90 9.01 -3.60 -7.46
N LEU A 91 9.52 -2.44 -7.05
CA LEU A 91 10.94 -2.24 -6.85
C LEU A 91 11.43 -2.80 -5.52
N THR A 92 10.50 -3.14 -4.62
CA THR A 92 10.79 -3.77 -3.33
C THR A 92 10.87 -5.30 -3.42
N ALA A 93 10.81 -5.86 -4.63
CA ALA A 93 10.77 -7.30 -4.86
C ALA A 93 12.09 -8.04 -4.53
N HIS A 94 13.13 -7.32 -4.09
CA HIS A 94 14.42 -7.94 -3.75
C HIS A 94 14.48 -8.51 -2.32
N ASP A 95 13.61 -8.08 -1.45
CA ASP A 95 13.45 -8.63 -0.10
C ASP A 95 12.33 -9.67 -0.12
N VAL A 96 12.03 -10.29 1.04
CA VAL A 96 10.82 -11.10 1.15
C VAL A 96 9.66 -10.16 0.83
N GLY A 97 9.33 -10.12 -0.44
CA GLY A 97 8.45 -9.13 -0.99
C GLY A 97 7.02 -9.32 -0.55
N MET A 98 6.22 -8.30 -0.78
CA MET A 98 4.79 -8.34 -0.48
C MET A 98 4.09 -9.50 -1.20
N LYS A 99 4.62 -9.91 -2.37
CA LYS A 99 4.10 -11.08 -3.09
C LYS A 99 4.18 -12.35 -2.27
N ASP A 100 5.33 -12.58 -1.63
CA ASP A 100 5.54 -13.77 -0.81
C ASP A 100 4.66 -13.75 0.43
N LEU A 101 4.50 -12.58 1.04
CA LEU A 101 3.60 -12.41 2.18
C LEU A 101 2.15 -12.69 1.79
N LEU A 102 1.71 -12.20 0.64
CA LEU A 102 0.36 -12.44 0.14
C LEU A 102 0.14 -13.92 -0.14
N ASP A 103 1.11 -14.59 -0.75
CA ASP A 103 1.01 -16.03 -1.01
C ASP A 103 0.88 -16.81 0.30
N MET A 104 1.73 -16.52 1.29
CA MET A 104 1.64 -17.14 2.61
C MET A 104 0.29 -16.89 3.26
N PHE A 105 -0.18 -15.68 3.15
CA PHE A 105 -1.45 -15.25 3.70
C PHE A 105 -2.63 -16.03 3.10
N TYR A 106 -2.64 -16.19 1.78
CA TYR A 106 -3.67 -16.97 1.10
C TYR A 106 -3.58 -18.47 1.42
N ILE A 107 -2.35 -19.02 1.51
CA ILE A 107 -2.13 -20.43 1.87
C ILE A 107 -2.68 -20.73 3.26
N GLN A 108 -2.57 -19.79 4.19
CA GLN A 108 -3.09 -19.93 5.55
C GLN A 108 -4.62 -19.76 5.65
N GLY A 109 -5.28 -19.58 4.53
CA GLY A 109 -6.74 -19.43 4.49
C GLY A 109 -7.25 -18.03 4.79
N GLY A 110 -6.42 -17.02 4.64
CA GLY A 110 -6.83 -15.63 4.80
C GLY A 110 -7.83 -15.23 3.70
N HIS A 111 -9.05 -14.89 4.11
CA HIS A 111 -10.11 -14.41 3.22
C HIS A 111 -10.31 -12.91 3.43
N HIS A 112 -9.24 -12.14 3.27
CA HIS A 112 -9.30 -10.72 3.51
C HIS A 112 -9.57 -9.96 2.21
N ASP A 113 -10.26 -8.86 2.34
CA ASP A 113 -10.46 -7.92 1.25
C ASP A 113 -9.16 -7.11 1.11
N ILE A 114 -8.42 -7.33 0.04
CA ILE A 114 -7.16 -6.66 -0.22
C ILE A 114 -7.28 -5.75 -1.43
N VAL A 115 -6.95 -4.49 -1.24
CA VAL A 115 -6.88 -3.47 -2.29
C VAL A 115 -5.45 -2.99 -2.39
N LEU A 116 -4.94 -2.83 -3.59
CA LEU A 116 -3.61 -2.26 -3.83
C LEU A 116 -3.73 -0.95 -4.59
N TYR A 117 -3.12 0.09 -4.02
CA TYR A 117 -2.84 1.34 -4.73
C TYR A 117 -1.39 1.30 -5.17
N ALA A 118 -1.15 1.04 -6.44
CA ALA A 118 0.18 1.00 -7.03
C ALA A 118 0.49 2.36 -7.66
N ILE A 119 1.64 2.91 -7.33
CA ILE A 119 2.08 4.20 -7.85
C ILE A 119 3.29 3.98 -8.74
N THR A 120 3.14 4.26 -10.04
CA THR A 120 4.22 4.07 -11.00
C THR A 120 5.31 5.10 -10.78
N ILE A 121 6.55 4.64 -10.63
CA ILE A 121 7.72 5.50 -10.46
C ILE A 121 8.78 5.18 -11.50
N ASP A 122 9.74 6.09 -11.67
CA ASP A 122 10.95 5.80 -12.42
C ASP A 122 11.76 4.76 -11.63
N PRO A 123 12.16 3.62 -12.23
CA PRO A 123 12.94 2.60 -11.53
C PRO A 123 14.33 3.07 -11.10
N LYS A 124 14.85 4.13 -11.70
CA LYS A 124 16.14 4.71 -11.34
C LYS A 124 15.94 5.82 -10.32
N GLN A 125 16.03 5.49 -9.07
CA GLN A 125 15.87 6.46 -7.99
C GLN A 125 17.19 6.79 -7.33
N PRO A 126 17.46 8.09 -7.04
CA PRO A 126 18.64 8.48 -6.28
C PRO A 126 18.48 8.13 -4.81
N ILE A 127 19.60 8.08 -4.11
CA ILE A 127 19.58 8.01 -2.64
C ILE A 127 19.11 9.37 -2.14
N ARG A 128 17.87 9.45 -1.69
CA ARG A 128 17.26 10.70 -1.25
C ARG A 128 16.07 10.42 -0.37
N MET A 129 15.96 11.12 0.76
CA MET A 129 14.86 10.96 1.72
C MET A 129 13.72 11.95 1.42
N SER A 130 13.36 12.09 0.14
CA SER A 130 12.25 12.93 -0.29
C SER A 130 11.70 12.41 -1.61
N LEU A 131 10.47 12.79 -1.93
CA LEU A 131 9.84 12.44 -3.20
C LEU A 131 10.22 13.46 -4.29
N SER A 132 10.20 12.99 -5.53
CA SER A 132 10.23 13.88 -6.69
C SER A 132 8.93 14.67 -6.78
N GLU A 133 8.87 15.68 -7.63
CA GLU A 133 7.65 16.44 -7.88
C GLU A 133 6.51 15.51 -8.33
N ALA A 134 6.80 14.60 -9.27
CA ALA A 134 5.83 13.61 -9.73
C ALA A 134 5.40 12.67 -8.61
N GLY A 135 6.34 12.25 -7.75
CA GLY A 135 6.06 11.41 -6.59
C GLY A 135 5.16 12.10 -5.58
N GLU A 136 5.41 13.37 -5.31
CA GLU A 136 4.56 14.14 -4.38
C GLU A 136 3.13 14.29 -4.90
N ALA A 137 2.97 14.59 -6.18
CA ALA A 137 1.67 14.71 -6.80
C ALA A 137 0.91 13.38 -6.76
N ALA A 138 1.58 12.28 -7.09
CA ALA A 138 0.99 10.95 -7.06
C ALA A 138 0.63 10.52 -5.63
N ALA A 139 1.48 10.81 -4.66
CA ALA A 139 1.19 10.52 -3.25
C ALA A 139 -0.04 11.27 -2.78
N ALA A 140 -0.18 12.54 -3.14
CA ALA A 140 -1.34 13.34 -2.78
C ALA A 140 -2.62 12.77 -3.42
N GLU A 141 -2.57 12.38 -4.69
CA GLU A 141 -3.70 11.75 -5.38
C GLU A 141 -4.10 10.45 -4.70
N ALA A 142 -3.14 9.57 -4.43
CA ALA A 142 -3.40 8.29 -3.77
C ALA A 142 -4.02 8.49 -2.38
N ALA A 143 -3.47 9.40 -1.58
CA ALA A 143 -4.00 9.71 -0.26
C ALA A 143 -5.45 10.19 -0.33
N GLN A 144 -5.77 11.09 -1.26
CA GLN A 144 -7.14 11.58 -1.44
C GLN A 144 -8.09 10.47 -1.86
N ARG A 145 -7.67 9.61 -2.78
CA ARG A 145 -8.49 8.49 -3.25
C ARG A 145 -8.77 7.49 -2.14
N ILE A 146 -7.75 7.18 -1.34
CA ILE A 146 -7.90 6.27 -0.19
C ILE A 146 -8.82 6.88 0.87
N LEU A 147 -8.63 8.16 1.20
CA LEU A 147 -9.45 8.85 2.17
C LEU A 147 -10.92 8.85 1.75
N LYS A 148 -11.19 9.12 0.48
CA LYS A 148 -12.54 9.09 -0.07
C LYS A 148 -13.15 7.69 0.02
N GLU A 149 -12.37 6.67 -0.33
CA GLU A 149 -12.82 5.27 -0.25
C GLU A 149 -13.19 4.88 1.19
N ILE A 150 -12.42 5.32 2.17
CA ILE A 150 -12.70 5.07 3.59
C ILE A 150 -13.96 5.79 4.05
N GLN A 151 -14.13 7.05 3.64
CA GLN A 151 -15.28 7.87 4.04
C GLN A 151 -16.58 7.40 3.41
N GLU A 152 -16.53 6.92 2.17
CA GLU A 152 -17.70 6.44 1.42
C GLU A 152 -17.98 4.95 1.63
N GLY A 153 -17.11 4.26 2.36
CA GLY A 153 -17.16 2.82 2.46
C GLY A 153 -16.55 2.14 1.24
N ALA A 154 -16.51 0.81 1.25
CA ALA A 154 -15.95 0.06 0.14
C ALA A 154 -16.80 0.27 -1.12
N PRO A 155 -16.17 0.54 -2.30
CA PRO A 155 -16.93 0.61 -3.53
C PRO A 155 -17.58 -0.74 -3.81
N ALA A 156 -18.77 -0.71 -4.42
CA ALA A 156 -19.45 -1.93 -4.83
C ALA A 156 -18.55 -2.73 -5.78
N ALA A 157 -18.47 -4.02 -5.56
CA ALA A 157 -17.68 -4.91 -6.39
C ALA A 157 -18.17 -4.93 -7.83
#